data_69ad59dd175940ca540aad6a703463cf
#
_entry.id   69ad59dd175940ca540aad6a703463cf
#
_cell.length_a   1.000
_cell.length_b   1.000
_cell.length_c   1.000
_cell.angle_alpha   90.00
_cell.angle_beta   90.00
_cell.angle_gamma   90.00
#
_symmetry.space_group_name_H-M   'P 1'
#
loop_
_entity.id
_entity.type
_entity.pdbx_description
1 polymer ?
#
loop_
_entity_poly.entity_id
_entity_poly.type
_entity_poly.pdbx_seq_one_letter_code
_entity_poly.pdbx_strand_id
1 'polypeptide(L)'
;MRRVLLVEDLPQVAEHLKGLLGRIEDLQVTGVQTQADAAVAQATTEKPEIALVDYFLGGKETIGAQVARRIRAASPGTRIVMITVPQKPVPPRPDEGIDAVFMLPGGANEIVTALGSEKKAGAKGGATAVYSPKGGSGKTLIAVNLATILRRQGASVVCMDGVMQFGSVRHLVQVPPDAKSIVDLPAGGGMKAAMPGALWEGPAGVQYLLAPPRPEQADLVAASELQNAIAILSETHDHVIVDMPSRLGEDALAILDGARTILLVVTYSGPAIATARAAIETFDMLGYRKQKPILAIISQSDETGGLSRGALEHALGLPIAAEIPTDRKLVMESLARQEPFAMSAPTAPISQALGALATTLVAQQRK
;
A
#
# COMPACT_ATOMS: atom_id res chain seq x y z
N MET A 1 10.68 -15.49 -14.88
CA MET A 1 11.27 -15.71 -13.54
C MET A 1 12.63 -15.06 -13.52
N ARG A 2 12.85 -14.11 -12.60
CA ARG A 2 14.17 -13.46 -12.43
C ARG A 2 15.08 -14.39 -11.64
N ARG A 3 16.30 -14.57 -12.11
CA ARG A 3 17.29 -15.45 -11.49
C ARG A 3 18.02 -14.68 -10.40
N VAL A 4 18.09 -15.29 -9.22
CA VAL A 4 18.72 -14.72 -8.03
C VAL A 4 19.92 -15.57 -7.63
N LEU A 5 21.09 -14.95 -7.59
CA LEU A 5 22.29 -15.52 -6.98
C LEU A 5 22.36 -15.07 -5.52
N LEU A 6 22.40 -16.01 -4.59
CA LEU A 6 22.60 -15.73 -3.17
C LEU A 6 24.06 -15.97 -2.78
N VAL A 7 24.69 -14.98 -2.15
CA VAL A 7 26.08 -15.05 -1.66
C VAL A 7 26.06 -14.87 -0.15
N GLU A 8 26.13 -15.99 0.57
CA GLU A 8 25.94 -16.05 2.03
C GLU A 8 26.65 -17.27 2.58
N ASP A 9 27.53 -17.09 3.56
CA ASP A 9 28.31 -18.18 4.14
C ASP A 9 27.72 -18.81 5.41
N LEU A 10 26.73 -18.17 6.04
CA LEU A 10 26.01 -18.73 7.17
C LEU A 10 24.81 -19.57 6.71
N PRO A 11 24.82 -20.92 6.91
CA PRO A 11 23.77 -21.79 6.39
C PRO A 11 22.35 -21.42 6.87
N GLN A 12 22.21 -20.99 8.12
CA GLN A 12 20.92 -20.62 8.71
C GLN A 12 20.35 -19.36 8.05
N VAL A 13 21.19 -18.37 7.73
CA VAL A 13 20.81 -17.14 7.03
C VAL A 13 20.44 -17.46 5.60
N ALA A 14 21.24 -18.27 4.92
CA ALA A 14 20.95 -18.71 3.55
C ALA A 14 19.61 -19.43 3.44
N GLU A 15 19.28 -20.34 4.35
CA GLU A 15 17.97 -21.04 4.35
C GLU A 15 16.82 -20.10 4.68
N HIS A 16 16.99 -19.16 5.61
CA HIS A 16 15.99 -18.13 5.88
C HIS A 16 15.70 -17.27 4.63
N LEU A 17 16.76 -16.80 3.96
CA LEU A 17 16.63 -16.01 2.73
C LEU A 17 15.99 -16.80 1.58
N LYS A 18 16.35 -18.07 1.41
CA LYS A 18 15.66 -18.96 0.44
C LYS A 18 14.18 -19.08 0.75
N GLY A 19 13.82 -19.24 2.02
CA GLY A 19 12.42 -19.28 2.45
C GLY A 19 11.65 -18.00 2.14
N LEU A 20 12.28 -16.83 2.31
CA LEU A 20 11.69 -15.54 1.92
C LEU A 20 11.56 -15.41 0.39
N LEU A 21 12.62 -15.74 -0.35
CA LEU A 21 12.63 -15.63 -1.82
C LEU A 21 11.67 -16.63 -2.48
N GLY A 22 11.53 -17.83 -1.94
CA GLY A 22 10.63 -18.87 -2.45
C GLY A 22 9.13 -18.52 -2.33
N ARG A 23 8.79 -17.50 -1.57
CA ARG A 23 7.41 -16.96 -1.46
C ARG A 23 7.09 -15.93 -2.54
N ILE A 24 8.08 -15.53 -3.35
CA ILE A 24 7.92 -14.51 -4.40
C ILE A 24 7.82 -15.22 -5.75
N GLU A 25 6.65 -15.20 -6.37
CA GLU A 25 6.29 -16.01 -7.54
C GLU A 25 7.17 -15.80 -8.79
N ASP A 26 7.81 -14.64 -8.96
CA ASP A 26 8.60 -14.32 -10.14
C ASP A 26 10.13 -14.49 -9.94
N LEU A 27 10.55 -15.08 -8.81
CA LEU A 27 11.95 -15.29 -8.48
C LEU A 27 12.33 -16.78 -8.50
N GLN A 28 13.57 -17.02 -8.92
CA GLN A 28 14.22 -18.32 -8.86
C GLN A 28 15.64 -18.17 -8.32
N VAL A 29 15.91 -18.78 -7.17
CA VAL A 29 17.27 -18.88 -6.65
C VAL A 29 18.03 -19.90 -7.50
N THR A 30 19.04 -19.45 -8.25
CA THR A 30 19.83 -20.29 -9.16
C THR A 30 21.07 -20.86 -8.51
N GLY A 31 21.51 -20.26 -7.41
CA GLY A 31 22.67 -20.75 -6.65
C GLY A 31 22.83 -20.08 -5.31
N VAL A 32 23.51 -20.77 -4.41
CA VAL A 32 24.00 -20.21 -3.15
C VAL A 32 25.51 -20.41 -3.13
N GLN A 33 26.25 -19.31 -3.01
CA GLN A 33 27.70 -19.32 -2.95
C GLN A 33 28.17 -18.82 -1.60
N THR A 34 29.10 -19.53 -1.02
CA THR A 34 29.73 -19.19 0.27
C THR A 34 31.10 -18.54 0.10
N GLN A 35 31.62 -18.53 -1.14
CA GLN A 35 32.97 -18.07 -1.47
C GLN A 35 32.92 -16.96 -2.53
N ALA A 36 33.71 -15.92 -2.32
CA ALA A 36 33.76 -14.75 -3.19
C ALA A 36 34.03 -15.09 -4.66
N ASP A 37 35.05 -15.93 -4.91
CA ASP A 37 35.48 -16.28 -6.29
C ASP A 37 34.44 -17.13 -7.01
N ALA A 38 33.80 -18.06 -6.30
CA ALA A 38 32.72 -18.89 -6.85
C ALA A 38 31.49 -18.02 -7.21
N ALA A 39 31.12 -17.05 -6.35
CA ALA A 39 30.05 -16.13 -6.62
C ALA A 39 30.29 -15.28 -7.87
N VAL A 40 31.49 -14.74 -8.03
CA VAL A 40 31.88 -13.95 -9.22
C VAL A 40 31.89 -14.82 -10.48
N ALA A 41 32.43 -16.06 -10.40
CA ALA A 41 32.46 -16.99 -11.53
C ALA A 41 31.00 -17.35 -11.99
N GLN A 42 30.14 -17.67 -11.06
CA GLN A 42 28.74 -17.95 -11.38
C GLN A 42 28.02 -16.72 -11.98
N ALA A 43 28.21 -15.53 -11.39
CA ALA A 43 27.65 -14.30 -11.93
C ALA A 43 28.13 -13.98 -13.35
N THR A 44 29.39 -14.29 -13.66
CA THR A 44 29.96 -14.12 -15.00
C THR A 44 29.31 -15.03 -16.03
N THR A 45 29.06 -16.30 -15.65
CA THR A 45 28.53 -17.32 -16.56
C THR A 45 27.02 -17.21 -16.72
N GLU A 46 26.29 -17.07 -15.62
CA GLU A 46 24.84 -17.12 -15.62
C GLU A 46 24.18 -15.75 -15.81
N LYS A 47 24.89 -14.67 -15.52
CA LYS A 47 24.37 -13.29 -15.57
C LYS A 47 23.01 -13.18 -14.90
N PRO A 48 22.91 -13.43 -13.57
CA PRO A 48 21.66 -13.36 -12.86
C PRO A 48 21.10 -11.94 -12.89
N GLU A 49 19.80 -11.79 -12.88
CA GLU A 49 19.16 -10.47 -12.81
C GLU A 49 19.39 -9.80 -11.45
N ILE A 50 19.58 -10.62 -10.39
CA ILE A 50 19.77 -10.13 -9.02
C ILE A 50 20.88 -10.93 -8.34
N ALA A 51 21.72 -10.25 -7.54
CA ALA A 51 22.65 -10.86 -6.59
C ALA A 51 22.38 -10.30 -5.19
N LEU A 52 22.00 -11.19 -4.24
CA LEU A 52 22.01 -10.87 -2.82
C LEU A 52 23.37 -11.24 -2.25
N VAL A 53 24.06 -10.28 -1.66
CA VAL A 53 25.42 -10.46 -1.18
C VAL A 53 25.53 -10.06 0.28
N ASP A 54 25.95 -10.98 1.14
CA ASP A 54 26.25 -10.67 2.52
C ASP A 54 27.41 -9.68 2.63
N TYR A 55 27.20 -8.59 3.38
CA TYR A 55 28.21 -7.57 3.63
C TYR A 55 29.39 -8.13 4.44
N PHE A 56 29.11 -9.07 5.35
CA PHE A 56 30.08 -9.66 6.27
C PHE A 56 30.61 -11.02 5.80
N LEU A 57 30.56 -11.32 4.53
CA LEU A 57 30.99 -12.58 3.96
C LEU A 57 32.36 -13.01 4.49
N GLY A 58 32.44 -14.22 5.05
CA GLY A 58 33.65 -14.71 5.72
C GLY A 58 34.00 -13.97 7.01
N GLY A 59 33.02 -13.32 7.65
CA GLY A 59 33.20 -12.57 8.90
C GLY A 59 33.95 -11.24 8.76
N LYS A 60 34.16 -10.73 7.54
CA LYS A 60 34.95 -9.51 7.28
C LYS A 60 34.11 -8.47 6.54
N GLU A 61 34.07 -7.24 7.06
CA GLU A 61 33.25 -6.11 6.53
C GLU A 61 33.56 -5.69 5.09
N THR A 62 34.74 -6.01 4.55
CA THR A 62 35.13 -5.52 3.24
C THR A 62 34.88 -6.52 2.12
N ILE A 63 34.73 -7.80 2.41
CA ILE A 63 34.66 -8.85 1.38
C ILE A 63 33.37 -8.75 0.59
N GLY A 64 32.22 -8.57 1.24
CA GLY A 64 30.94 -8.44 0.54
C GLY A 64 30.91 -7.26 -0.43
N ALA A 65 31.46 -6.09 -0.04
CA ALA A 65 31.56 -4.94 -0.92
C ALA A 65 32.51 -5.18 -2.10
N GLN A 66 33.62 -5.92 -1.89
CA GLN A 66 34.53 -6.31 -2.99
C GLN A 66 33.84 -7.28 -3.96
N VAL A 67 33.09 -8.25 -3.46
CA VAL A 67 32.27 -9.18 -4.27
C VAL A 67 31.29 -8.42 -5.12
N ALA A 68 30.55 -7.46 -4.51
CA ALA A 68 29.61 -6.61 -5.22
C ALA A 68 30.25 -5.88 -6.41
N ARG A 69 31.43 -5.24 -6.21
CA ARG A 69 32.16 -4.56 -7.29
C ARG A 69 32.61 -5.52 -8.39
N ARG A 70 33.07 -6.70 -8.00
CA ARG A 70 33.52 -7.73 -8.98
C ARG A 70 32.35 -8.31 -9.78
N ILE A 71 31.20 -8.56 -9.12
CA ILE A 71 29.96 -8.99 -9.81
C ILE A 71 29.50 -7.88 -10.76
N ARG A 72 29.49 -6.61 -10.34
CA ARG A 72 29.14 -5.48 -11.20
C ARG A 72 30.01 -5.39 -12.42
N ALA A 73 31.34 -5.59 -12.27
CA ALA A 73 32.28 -5.58 -13.39
C ALA A 73 32.04 -6.75 -14.37
N ALA A 74 31.74 -7.94 -13.86
CA ALA A 74 31.51 -9.15 -14.65
C ALA A 74 30.15 -9.24 -15.29
N SER A 75 29.10 -8.66 -14.63
CA SER A 75 27.71 -8.66 -15.06
C SER A 75 27.06 -7.30 -14.76
N PRO A 76 27.27 -6.28 -15.63
CA PRO A 76 26.83 -4.90 -15.38
C PRO A 76 25.29 -4.75 -15.20
N GLY A 77 24.51 -5.66 -15.78
CA GLY A 77 23.05 -5.67 -15.68
C GLY A 77 22.49 -6.32 -14.41
N THR A 78 23.32 -6.96 -13.59
CA THR A 78 22.90 -7.59 -12.34
C THR A 78 22.60 -6.52 -11.28
N ARG A 79 21.39 -6.51 -10.71
CA ARG A 79 21.07 -5.70 -9.54
C ARG A 79 21.70 -6.31 -8.29
N ILE A 80 22.47 -5.52 -7.56
CA ILE A 80 23.21 -5.99 -6.38
C ILE A 80 22.53 -5.44 -5.12
N VAL A 81 22.05 -6.36 -4.27
CA VAL A 81 21.44 -6.07 -2.99
C VAL A 81 22.36 -6.57 -1.88
N MET A 82 22.81 -5.65 -1.04
CA MET A 82 23.65 -5.98 0.09
C MET A 82 22.82 -6.41 1.29
N ILE A 83 23.15 -7.54 1.92
CA ILE A 83 22.53 -7.99 3.17
C ILE A 83 23.35 -7.45 4.33
N THR A 84 22.68 -6.90 5.35
CA THR A 84 23.32 -6.32 6.54
C THR A 84 22.47 -6.52 7.78
N VAL A 85 22.96 -6.02 8.93
CA VAL A 85 22.28 -6.07 10.23
C VAL A 85 22.18 -4.66 10.85
N PRO A 86 21.21 -4.39 11.76
CA PRO A 86 20.97 -3.06 12.34
C PRO A 86 22.18 -2.48 13.08
N GLN A 87 23.04 -3.34 13.63
CA GLN A 87 24.23 -2.94 14.38
C GLN A 87 25.30 -2.30 13.47
N LYS A 88 25.25 -2.59 12.16
CA LYS A 88 26.18 -2.08 11.16
C LYS A 88 25.44 -1.76 9.85
N PRO A 89 24.64 -0.69 9.83
CA PRO A 89 23.90 -0.31 8.63
C PRO A 89 24.85 0.16 7.54
N VAL A 90 24.60 -0.31 6.32
CA VAL A 90 25.34 0.13 5.13
C VAL A 90 24.35 0.88 4.23
N PRO A 91 24.64 2.12 3.83
CA PRO A 91 23.79 2.82 2.87
C PRO A 91 23.96 2.23 1.45
N PRO A 92 22.96 2.32 0.58
CA PRO A 92 23.11 2.04 -0.83
C PRO A 92 24.19 2.94 -1.43
N ARG A 93 25.06 2.35 -2.28
CA ARG A 93 26.16 3.05 -2.97
C ARG A 93 26.24 2.56 -4.42
N PRO A 94 25.38 3.08 -5.32
CA PRO A 94 25.34 2.62 -6.71
C PRO A 94 26.66 2.79 -7.45
N ASP A 95 27.42 3.84 -7.13
CA ASP A 95 28.78 4.11 -7.62
C ASP A 95 29.80 3.03 -7.19
N GLU A 96 29.56 2.36 -6.07
CA GLU A 96 30.34 1.23 -5.58
C GLU A 96 29.76 -0.14 -5.98
N GLY A 97 28.67 -0.16 -6.78
CA GLY A 97 28.00 -1.37 -7.23
C GLY A 97 26.92 -1.91 -6.28
N ILE A 98 26.52 -1.15 -5.25
CA ILE A 98 25.48 -1.52 -4.29
C ILE A 98 24.19 -0.74 -4.61
N ASP A 99 23.23 -1.40 -5.27
CA ASP A 99 21.99 -0.76 -5.73
C ASP A 99 20.97 -0.60 -4.60
N ALA A 100 20.94 -1.54 -3.66
CA ALA A 100 20.04 -1.54 -2.53
C ALA A 100 20.63 -2.30 -1.33
N VAL A 101 19.97 -2.16 -0.18
CA VAL A 101 20.36 -2.86 1.05
C VAL A 101 19.12 -3.53 1.65
N PHE A 102 19.28 -4.79 2.05
CA PHE A 102 18.30 -5.54 2.83
C PHE A 102 18.84 -5.78 4.24
N MET A 103 18.10 -5.35 5.24
CA MET A 103 18.54 -5.43 6.64
C MET A 103 17.85 -6.60 7.33
N LEU A 104 18.63 -7.50 7.93
CA LEU A 104 18.15 -8.61 8.74
C LEU A 104 17.93 -8.16 10.22
N PRO A 105 16.90 -8.68 10.91
CA PRO A 105 15.86 -9.57 10.42
C PRO A 105 14.78 -8.79 9.66
N GLY A 106 14.75 -8.92 8.35
CA GLY A 106 13.76 -8.28 7.48
C GLY A 106 12.75 -9.30 6.94
N GLY A 107 11.54 -8.84 6.65
CA GLY A 107 10.45 -9.66 6.13
C GLY A 107 10.40 -9.70 4.59
N ALA A 108 9.38 -10.42 4.08
CA ALA A 108 9.17 -10.59 2.64
C ALA A 108 8.99 -9.26 1.89
N ASN A 109 8.37 -8.25 2.52
CA ASN A 109 8.12 -6.95 1.88
C ASN A 109 9.39 -6.12 1.73
N GLU A 110 10.24 -6.11 2.76
CA GLU A 110 11.50 -5.38 2.75
C GLU A 110 12.47 -5.99 1.72
N ILE A 111 12.53 -7.32 1.63
CA ILE A 111 13.35 -7.98 0.62
C ILE A 111 12.83 -7.71 -0.80
N VAL A 112 11.50 -7.74 -1.03
CA VAL A 112 10.87 -7.40 -2.31
C VAL A 112 11.24 -5.98 -2.74
N THR A 113 11.19 -5.02 -1.81
CA THR A 113 11.59 -3.63 -2.07
C THR A 113 13.07 -3.53 -2.43
N ALA A 114 13.94 -4.20 -1.67
CA ALA A 114 15.39 -4.19 -1.91
C ALA A 114 15.75 -4.83 -3.27
N LEU A 115 15.08 -5.92 -3.65
CA LEU A 115 15.30 -6.62 -4.92
C LEU A 115 14.89 -5.78 -6.15
N GLY A 116 14.34 -4.56 -5.93
CA GLY A 116 13.84 -3.76 -7.04
C GLY A 116 12.78 -4.54 -7.83
N SER A 117 12.00 -5.32 -7.12
CA SER A 117 10.66 -5.65 -7.58
C SER A 117 9.91 -4.32 -7.57
N GLU A 118 10.34 -3.41 -8.46
CA GLU A 118 9.46 -2.35 -8.88
C GLU A 118 8.16 -3.07 -9.24
N LYS A 119 7.05 -2.67 -8.61
CA LYS A 119 5.76 -2.86 -9.24
C LYS A 119 6.02 -2.59 -10.70
N LYS A 120 5.94 -3.63 -11.58
CA LYS A 120 5.99 -3.41 -13.02
C LYS A 120 5.19 -2.15 -13.25
N ALA A 121 5.79 -1.16 -13.91
CA ALA A 121 5.09 0.00 -14.43
C ALA A 121 4.10 -0.51 -15.49
N GLY A 122 3.02 -1.03 -15.00
CA GLY A 122 1.95 -1.79 -15.64
C GLY A 122 0.81 -2.01 -14.65
N ALA A 123 0.92 -1.55 -13.40
CA ALA A 123 -0.23 -1.45 -12.52
C ALA A 123 -1.20 -0.49 -13.19
N LYS A 124 -2.32 -1.03 -13.70
CA LYS A 124 -3.37 -0.22 -14.33
C LYS A 124 -3.85 0.87 -13.39
N GLY A 125 -3.81 0.64 -12.09
CA GLY A 125 -4.26 1.56 -11.08
C GLY A 125 -3.34 1.66 -9.85
N GLY A 126 -3.72 2.46 -8.91
CA GLY A 126 -3.06 2.59 -7.61
C GLY A 126 -4.06 2.62 -6.49
N ALA A 127 -3.67 2.07 -5.33
CA ALA A 127 -4.50 2.15 -4.15
C ALA A 127 -4.48 3.56 -3.57
N THR A 128 -5.67 4.04 -3.20
CA THR A 128 -5.87 5.31 -2.49
C THR A 128 -6.41 4.99 -1.11
N ALA A 129 -5.61 5.25 -0.10
CA ALA A 129 -5.98 5.05 1.31
C ALA A 129 -6.77 6.25 1.84
N VAL A 130 -8.01 6.04 2.27
CA VAL A 130 -8.85 7.08 2.88
C VAL A 130 -8.69 7.00 4.39
N TYR A 131 -7.90 7.89 4.95
CA TYR A 131 -7.49 7.86 6.35
C TYR A 131 -7.96 9.09 7.13
N SER A 132 -8.26 8.89 8.38
CA SER A 132 -8.40 9.94 9.40
C SER A 132 -8.06 9.38 10.77
N PRO A 133 -7.26 10.07 11.58
CA PRO A 133 -6.98 9.64 12.95
C PRO A 133 -8.19 9.78 13.87
N LYS A 134 -9.24 10.47 13.43
CA LYS A 134 -10.48 10.68 14.18
C LYS A 134 -11.61 9.82 13.63
N GLY A 135 -12.31 9.08 14.51
CA GLY A 135 -13.56 8.40 14.17
C GLY A 135 -14.68 9.41 13.83
N GLY A 136 -15.62 8.98 12.98
CA GLY A 136 -16.76 9.81 12.61
C GLY A 136 -16.46 10.95 11.62
N SER A 137 -15.28 10.98 11.02
CA SER A 137 -14.90 11.99 10.00
C SER A 137 -15.49 11.78 8.61
N GLY A 138 -16.25 10.68 8.41
CA GLY A 138 -16.87 10.36 7.12
C GLY A 138 -16.01 9.54 6.16
N LYS A 139 -14.90 8.91 6.61
CA LYS A 139 -14.00 8.10 5.76
C LYS A 139 -14.74 7.10 4.88
N THR A 140 -15.54 6.23 5.48
CA THR A 140 -16.27 5.19 4.77
C THR A 140 -17.26 5.76 3.75
N LEU A 141 -17.98 6.84 4.11
CA LEU A 141 -18.86 7.55 3.19
C LEU A 141 -18.08 8.11 1.98
N ILE A 142 -16.93 8.73 2.25
CA ILE A 142 -16.05 9.26 1.19
C ILE A 142 -15.54 8.12 0.33
N ALA A 143 -15.03 7.03 0.92
CA ALA A 143 -14.46 5.90 0.18
C ALA A 143 -15.50 5.26 -0.77
N VAL A 144 -16.69 4.92 -0.26
CA VAL A 144 -17.75 4.27 -1.04
C VAL A 144 -18.28 5.18 -2.15
N ASN A 145 -18.54 6.46 -1.85
CA ASN A 145 -19.06 7.38 -2.86
C ASN A 145 -18.01 7.78 -3.90
N LEU A 146 -16.73 7.92 -3.50
CA LEU A 146 -15.63 8.15 -4.44
C LEU A 146 -15.45 6.96 -5.39
N ALA A 147 -15.49 5.72 -4.88
CA ALA A 147 -15.45 4.51 -5.70
C ALA A 147 -16.62 4.47 -6.69
N THR A 148 -17.82 4.82 -6.23
CA THR A 148 -19.03 4.91 -7.07
C THR A 148 -18.87 5.94 -8.19
N ILE A 149 -18.35 7.13 -7.90
CA ILE A 149 -18.13 8.19 -8.90
C ILE A 149 -17.11 7.74 -9.94
N LEU A 150 -15.96 7.22 -9.52
CA LEU A 150 -14.91 6.71 -10.40
C LEU A 150 -15.43 5.61 -11.33
N ARG A 151 -16.25 4.69 -10.79
CA ARG A 151 -16.87 3.62 -11.57
C ARG A 151 -17.84 4.17 -12.60
N ARG A 152 -18.65 5.17 -12.25
CA ARG A 152 -19.57 5.85 -13.19
C ARG A 152 -18.86 6.65 -14.26
N GLN A 153 -17.61 7.05 -14.04
CA GLN A 153 -16.72 7.65 -15.04
C GLN A 153 -16.07 6.60 -15.98
N GLY A 154 -16.41 5.32 -15.82
CA GLY A 154 -15.96 4.24 -16.71
C GLY A 154 -14.71 3.49 -16.23
N ALA A 155 -14.14 3.83 -15.07
CA ALA A 155 -13.00 3.12 -14.52
C ALA A 155 -13.39 1.75 -13.95
N SER A 156 -12.47 0.79 -13.94
CA SER A 156 -12.58 -0.42 -13.12
C SER A 156 -12.17 -0.09 -11.70
N VAL A 157 -13.07 -0.32 -10.72
CA VAL A 157 -12.89 0.16 -9.34
C VAL A 157 -13.19 -0.93 -8.32
N VAL A 158 -12.29 -1.08 -7.35
CA VAL A 158 -12.54 -1.83 -6.11
C VAL A 158 -12.59 -0.88 -4.92
N CYS A 159 -13.60 -1.04 -4.07
CA CYS A 159 -13.63 -0.47 -2.74
C CYS A 159 -13.29 -1.56 -1.72
N MET A 160 -12.17 -1.41 -1.03
CA MET A 160 -11.71 -2.35 -0.01
C MET A 160 -12.04 -1.82 1.39
N ASP A 161 -12.72 -2.64 2.19
CA ASP A 161 -12.92 -2.35 3.60
C ASP A 161 -11.67 -2.78 4.40
N GLY A 162 -10.86 -1.82 4.80
CA GLY A 162 -9.64 -2.03 5.58
C GLY A 162 -9.87 -2.05 7.10
N VAL A 163 -11.14 -1.93 7.56
CA VAL A 163 -11.50 -1.94 8.99
C VAL A 163 -11.86 -3.37 9.40
N MET A 164 -10.85 -4.17 9.73
CA MET A 164 -11.02 -5.62 9.90
C MET A 164 -12.00 -6.02 11.01
N GLN A 165 -11.98 -5.35 12.17
CA GLN A 165 -12.80 -5.77 13.32
C GLN A 165 -14.28 -5.36 13.21
N PHE A 166 -14.55 -4.19 12.66
CA PHE A 166 -15.91 -3.64 12.58
C PHE A 166 -16.10 -2.95 11.22
N GLY A 167 -15.97 -3.73 10.14
CA GLY A 167 -16.10 -3.23 8.79
C GLY A 167 -17.40 -2.49 8.56
N SER A 168 -17.30 -1.24 8.10
CA SER A 168 -18.43 -0.34 7.97
C SER A 168 -18.98 -0.21 6.55
N VAL A 169 -18.26 -0.70 5.55
CA VAL A 169 -18.71 -0.68 4.15
C VAL A 169 -20.04 -1.44 3.99
N ARG A 170 -20.20 -2.58 4.69
CA ARG A 170 -21.45 -3.38 4.68
C ARG A 170 -22.71 -2.60 5.07
N HIS A 171 -22.57 -1.52 5.84
CA HIS A 171 -23.70 -0.69 6.28
C HIS A 171 -24.08 0.41 5.28
N LEU A 172 -23.24 0.63 4.26
CA LEU A 172 -23.44 1.66 3.24
C LEU A 172 -23.95 1.11 1.90
N VAL A 173 -23.85 -0.20 1.72
CA VAL A 173 -24.27 -0.90 0.51
C VAL A 173 -25.00 -2.19 0.88
N GLN A 174 -25.96 -2.61 0.06
CA GLN A 174 -26.78 -3.79 0.32
C GLN A 174 -25.99 -5.07 0.06
N VAL A 175 -25.13 -5.46 1.00
CA VAL A 175 -24.30 -6.65 0.89
C VAL A 175 -25.13 -7.90 1.18
N PRO A 176 -25.16 -8.92 0.29
CA PRO A 176 -25.80 -10.19 0.57
C PRO A 176 -25.19 -10.88 1.81
N PRO A 177 -25.99 -11.65 2.58
CA PRO A 177 -25.50 -12.32 3.79
C PRO A 177 -24.39 -13.34 3.53
N ASP A 178 -24.37 -13.93 2.34
CA ASP A 178 -23.42 -14.93 1.88
C ASP A 178 -22.23 -14.34 1.10
N ALA A 179 -22.16 -13.01 0.99
CA ALA A 179 -21.04 -12.35 0.33
C ALA A 179 -19.71 -12.68 1.02
N LYS A 180 -18.75 -13.11 0.20
CA LYS A 180 -17.39 -13.41 0.65
C LYS A 180 -16.65 -12.14 1.11
N SER A 181 -15.56 -12.36 1.81
CA SER A 181 -14.73 -11.32 2.39
C SER A 181 -13.25 -11.69 2.27
N ILE A 182 -12.37 -10.86 2.79
CA ILE A 182 -10.93 -11.10 2.77
C ILE A 182 -10.53 -12.41 3.45
N VAL A 183 -11.27 -12.90 4.47
CA VAL A 183 -10.97 -14.17 5.16
C VAL A 183 -11.25 -15.41 4.31
N ASP A 184 -11.97 -15.26 3.21
CA ASP A 184 -12.22 -16.36 2.25
C ASP A 184 -11.08 -16.52 1.24
N LEU A 185 -10.09 -15.62 1.27
CA LEU A 185 -8.90 -15.72 0.46
C LEU A 185 -7.87 -16.64 1.11
N PRO A 186 -7.18 -17.48 0.33
CA PRO A 186 -6.13 -18.33 0.88
C PRO A 186 -4.94 -17.49 1.37
N ALA A 187 -4.43 -17.82 2.54
CA ALA A 187 -3.18 -17.25 3.05
C ALA A 187 -2.00 -17.64 2.13
N GLY A 188 -1.16 -16.67 1.78
CA GLY A 188 0.03 -16.92 0.95
C GLY A 188 -0.26 -17.12 -0.53
N GLY A 189 0.36 -18.13 -1.14
CA GLY A 189 0.21 -18.42 -2.57
C GLY A 189 -1.23 -18.80 -2.95
N GLY A 190 -1.70 -18.32 -4.13
CA GLY A 190 -3.06 -18.59 -4.60
C GLY A 190 -4.06 -17.45 -4.38
N MET A 191 -3.76 -16.44 -3.57
CA MET A 191 -4.63 -15.29 -3.33
C MET A 191 -5.02 -14.59 -4.65
N LYS A 192 -4.08 -14.43 -5.58
CA LYS A 192 -4.33 -13.80 -6.89
C LYS A 192 -5.36 -14.57 -7.71
N ALA A 193 -5.28 -15.89 -7.73
CA ALA A 193 -6.23 -16.74 -8.46
C ALA A 193 -7.61 -16.75 -7.78
N ALA A 194 -7.67 -16.67 -6.45
CA ALA A 194 -8.90 -16.68 -5.67
C ALA A 194 -9.59 -15.29 -5.62
N MET A 195 -8.84 -14.21 -5.83
CA MET A 195 -9.32 -12.82 -5.68
C MET A 195 -10.63 -12.53 -6.42
N PRO A 196 -10.82 -12.90 -7.71
CA PRO A 196 -12.09 -12.63 -8.40
C PRO A 196 -13.31 -13.28 -7.72
N GLY A 197 -13.12 -14.43 -7.07
CA GLY A 197 -14.19 -15.13 -6.36
C GLY A 197 -14.49 -14.59 -4.97
N ALA A 198 -13.67 -13.70 -4.43
CA ALA A 198 -13.87 -13.03 -3.15
C ALA A 198 -14.44 -11.59 -3.29
N LEU A 199 -14.42 -11.05 -4.52
CA LEU A 199 -14.99 -9.75 -4.81
C LEU A 199 -16.51 -9.86 -5.00
N TRP A 200 -17.23 -8.99 -4.32
CA TRP A 200 -18.67 -8.82 -4.53
C TRP A 200 -18.92 -7.58 -5.39
N GLU A 201 -19.71 -7.73 -6.46
CA GLU A 201 -20.14 -6.59 -7.28
C GLU A 201 -21.40 -5.97 -6.68
N GLY A 202 -21.28 -4.73 -6.24
CA GLY A 202 -22.33 -3.98 -5.61
C GLY A 202 -22.85 -2.81 -6.46
N PRO A 203 -23.41 -1.78 -5.82
CA PRO A 203 -24.01 -0.64 -6.49
C PRO A 203 -23.10 0.00 -7.53
N ALA A 204 -23.68 0.44 -8.64
CA ALA A 204 -23.01 1.03 -9.80
C ALA A 204 -21.96 0.13 -10.47
N GLY A 205 -21.86 -1.16 -10.14
CA GLY A 205 -20.84 -2.08 -10.64
C GLY A 205 -19.47 -1.86 -10.00
N VAL A 206 -19.42 -1.26 -8.82
CA VAL A 206 -18.21 -1.23 -7.98
C VAL A 206 -17.97 -2.62 -7.41
N GLN A 207 -16.74 -3.12 -7.50
CA GLN A 207 -16.37 -4.33 -6.81
C GLN A 207 -15.94 -4.01 -5.37
N TYR A 208 -16.28 -4.88 -4.43
CA TYR A 208 -15.97 -4.71 -3.02
C TYR A 208 -15.17 -5.91 -2.50
N LEU A 209 -14.02 -5.64 -1.89
CA LEU A 209 -13.36 -6.59 -1.01
C LEU A 209 -13.76 -6.26 0.43
N LEU A 210 -14.62 -7.07 1.00
CA LEU A 210 -15.24 -6.81 2.30
C LEU A 210 -14.32 -7.22 3.46
N ALA A 211 -14.42 -6.51 4.57
CA ALA A 211 -13.87 -6.94 5.85
C ALA A 211 -14.56 -8.22 6.35
N PRO A 212 -13.95 -8.96 7.29
CA PRO A 212 -14.55 -10.11 7.92
C PRO A 212 -15.96 -9.83 8.44
N PRO A 213 -16.93 -10.77 8.30
CA PRO A 213 -18.29 -10.56 8.77
C PRO A 213 -18.40 -10.57 10.30
N ARG A 214 -17.39 -11.10 11.01
CA ARG A 214 -17.35 -11.19 12.47
C ARG A 214 -16.02 -10.63 13.00
N PRO A 215 -16.05 -9.82 14.09
CA PRO A 215 -14.86 -9.17 14.63
C PRO A 215 -13.73 -10.14 15.02
N GLU A 216 -14.08 -11.33 15.53
CA GLU A 216 -13.12 -12.37 15.94
C GLU A 216 -12.35 -12.97 14.76
N GLN A 217 -12.85 -12.81 13.54
CA GLN A 217 -12.15 -13.26 12.33
C GLN A 217 -11.09 -12.25 11.85
N ALA A 218 -11.05 -11.06 12.44
CA ALA A 218 -10.05 -10.06 12.09
C ALA A 218 -8.62 -10.58 12.34
N ASP A 219 -8.43 -11.36 13.40
CA ASP A 219 -7.14 -11.93 13.77
C ASP A 219 -6.65 -13.02 12.80
N LEU A 220 -7.52 -13.48 11.90
CA LEU A 220 -7.15 -14.42 10.82
C LEU A 220 -6.50 -13.71 9.64
N VAL A 221 -6.57 -12.38 9.57
CA VAL A 221 -6.04 -11.59 8.44
C VAL A 221 -4.73 -10.93 8.86
N ALA A 222 -3.62 -11.44 8.37
CA ALA A 222 -2.32 -10.85 8.63
C ALA A 222 -2.14 -9.52 7.88
N ALA A 223 -1.35 -8.60 8.44
CA ALA A 223 -1.03 -7.31 7.81
C ALA A 223 -0.40 -7.49 6.41
N SER A 224 0.42 -8.52 6.23
CA SER A 224 1.01 -8.87 4.93
C SER A 224 -0.02 -9.30 3.89
N GLU A 225 -1.15 -9.90 4.31
CA GLU A 225 -2.24 -10.29 3.40
C GLU A 225 -3.02 -9.08 2.91
N LEU A 226 -3.22 -8.06 3.77
CA LEU A 226 -3.79 -6.78 3.36
C LEU A 226 -2.94 -6.10 2.28
N GLN A 227 -1.63 -6.07 2.48
CA GLN A 227 -0.69 -5.50 1.52
C GLN A 227 -0.68 -6.27 0.21
N ASN A 228 -0.69 -7.61 0.27
CA ASN A 228 -0.74 -8.48 -0.90
C ASN A 228 -2.07 -8.30 -1.66
N ALA A 229 -3.21 -8.24 -0.97
CA ALA A 229 -4.50 -7.96 -1.58
C ALA A 229 -4.51 -6.63 -2.34
N ILE A 230 -4.00 -5.55 -1.71
CA ILE A 230 -3.87 -4.24 -2.36
C ILE A 230 -2.99 -4.31 -3.61
N ALA A 231 -1.88 -5.04 -3.57
CA ALA A 231 -1.00 -5.21 -4.72
C ALA A 231 -1.72 -5.93 -5.88
N ILE A 232 -2.40 -7.04 -5.60
CA ILE A 232 -3.16 -7.83 -6.59
C ILE A 232 -4.28 -6.98 -7.21
N LEU A 233 -5.06 -6.28 -6.37
CA LEU A 233 -6.16 -5.43 -6.83
C LEU A 233 -5.65 -4.27 -7.70
N SER A 234 -4.52 -3.67 -7.35
CA SER A 234 -3.89 -2.60 -8.13
C SER A 234 -3.38 -3.04 -9.49
N GLU A 235 -3.09 -4.33 -9.68
CA GLU A 235 -2.72 -4.88 -11.00
C GLU A 235 -3.92 -5.06 -11.94
N THR A 236 -5.12 -5.24 -11.38
CA THR A 236 -6.31 -5.64 -12.14
C THR A 236 -7.33 -4.52 -12.32
N HIS A 237 -7.27 -3.47 -11.50
CA HIS A 237 -8.23 -2.36 -11.49
C HIS A 237 -7.54 -1.01 -11.70
N ASP A 238 -8.28 -0.06 -12.27
CA ASP A 238 -7.79 1.31 -12.47
C ASP A 238 -7.68 2.06 -11.14
N HIS A 239 -8.59 1.76 -10.18
CA HIS A 239 -8.58 2.36 -8.84
C HIS A 239 -8.92 1.34 -7.77
N VAL A 240 -8.16 1.37 -6.67
CA VAL A 240 -8.45 0.65 -5.43
C VAL A 240 -8.63 1.69 -4.34
N ILE A 241 -9.86 1.89 -3.88
CA ILE A 241 -10.17 2.83 -2.78
C ILE A 241 -10.25 2.03 -1.49
N VAL A 242 -9.40 2.36 -0.51
CA VAL A 242 -9.33 1.62 0.75
C VAL A 242 -9.87 2.47 1.89
N ASP A 243 -10.99 2.04 2.50
CA ASP A 243 -11.49 2.62 3.75
C ASP A 243 -10.61 2.14 4.90
N MET A 244 -10.04 3.05 5.68
CA MET A 244 -9.02 2.73 6.68
C MET A 244 -9.53 2.82 8.13
N PRO A 245 -8.98 1.99 9.04
CA PRO A 245 -9.17 2.21 10.48
C PRO A 245 -8.58 3.56 10.90
N SER A 246 -9.10 4.13 12.00
CA SER A 246 -8.58 5.40 12.52
C SER A 246 -7.28 5.23 13.33
N ARG A 247 -7.05 4.04 13.88
CA ARG A 247 -5.83 3.72 14.64
C ARG A 247 -4.72 3.28 13.69
N LEU A 248 -3.51 3.77 13.90
CA LEU A 248 -2.32 3.31 13.19
C LEU A 248 -1.78 2.03 13.86
N GLY A 249 -2.39 0.89 13.54
CA GLY A 249 -1.91 -0.44 13.87
C GLY A 249 -1.12 -1.05 12.71
N GLU A 250 -0.70 -2.30 12.84
CA GLU A 250 0.03 -3.03 11.79
C GLU A 250 -0.79 -3.14 10.50
N ASP A 251 -2.11 -3.37 10.63
CA ASP A 251 -3.08 -3.38 9.55
C ASP A 251 -3.12 -2.05 8.77
N ALA A 252 -3.23 -0.93 9.51
CA ALA A 252 -3.23 0.40 8.92
C ALA A 252 -1.90 0.73 8.23
N LEU A 253 -0.76 0.37 8.84
CA LEU A 253 0.57 0.58 8.26
C LEU A 253 0.73 -0.25 6.99
N ALA A 254 0.31 -1.52 6.97
CA ALA A 254 0.35 -2.36 5.78
C ALA A 254 -0.49 -1.77 4.62
N ILE A 255 -1.66 -1.20 4.92
CA ILE A 255 -2.48 -0.51 3.92
C ILE A 255 -1.76 0.75 3.42
N LEU A 256 -1.22 1.57 4.32
CA LEU A 256 -0.48 2.79 3.95
C LEU A 256 0.75 2.46 3.11
N ASP A 257 1.49 1.41 3.44
CA ASP A 257 2.65 0.96 2.65
C ASP A 257 2.25 0.56 1.23
N GLY A 258 1.15 -0.17 1.09
CA GLY A 258 0.59 -0.59 -0.21
C GLY A 258 -0.07 0.53 -1.02
N ALA A 259 -0.44 1.63 -0.37
CA ALA A 259 -1.13 2.73 -1.03
C ALA A 259 -0.17 3.60 -1.87
N ARG A 260 -0.65 4.03 -3.05
CA ARG A 260 0.01 5.02 -3.90
C ARG A 260 -0.29 6.45 -3.48
N THR A 261 -1.48 6.69 -2.92
CA THR A 261 -1.94 8.02 -2.47
C THR A 261 -2.63 7.91 -1.12
N ILE A 262 -2.43 8.88 -0.25
CA ILE A 262 -3.13 8.98 1.03
C ILE A 262 -4.08 10.18 0.97
N LEU A 263 -5.38 9.95 1.19
CA LEU A 263 -6.36 10.99 1.42
C LEU A 263 -6.57 11.15 2.92
N LEU A 264 -6.06 12.23 3.49
CA LEU A 264 -6.20 12.56 4.91
C LEU A 264 -7.47 13.36 5.12
N VAL A 265 -8.48 12.75 5.71
CA VAL A 265 -9.78 13.37 5.99
C VAL A 265 -9.73 14.09 7.33
N VAL A 266 -10.01 15.39 7.33
CA VAL A 266 -9.97 16.30 8.48
C VAL A 266 -11.28 17.06 8.57
N THR A 267 -11.70 17.44 9.77
CA THR A 267 -12.81 18.38 10.02
C THR A 267 -12.27 19.66 10.64
N TYR A 268 -13.02 20.76 10.58
CA TYR A 268 -12.61 22.06 11.12
C TYR A 268 -12.58 22.14 12.67
N SER A 269 -12.59 21.03 13.38
CA SER A 269 -12.48 21.05 14.86
C SER A 269 -11.01 21.07 15.31
N GLY A 270 -10.70 21.85 16.35
CA GLY A 270 -9.35 21.93 16.91
C GLY A 270 -8.74 20.56 17.25
N PRO A 271 -9.46 19.63 17.93
CA PRO A 271 -8.94 18.29 18.17
C PRO A 271 -8.66 17.49 16.89
N ALA A 272 -9.48 17.64 15.83
CA ALA A 272 -9.24 16.94 14.56
C ALA A 272 -8.00 17.48 13.86
N ILE A 273 -7.77 18.79 13.88
CA ILE A 273 -6.57 19.41 13.31
C ILE A 273 -5.31 18.96 14.07
N ALA A 274 -5.37 18.94 15.40
CA ALA A 274 -4.25 18.50 16.23
C ALA A 274 -3.89 17.03 15.97
N THR A 275 -4.88 16.14 15.91
CA THR A 275 -4.64 14.72 15.61
C THR A 275 -4.18 14.50 14.17
N ALA A 276 -4.69 15.27 13.20
CA ALA A 276 -4.21 15.23 11.81
C ALA A 276 -2.74 15.65 11.69
N ARG A 277 -2.30 16.69 12.43
CA ARG A 277 -0.89 17.09 12.51
C ARG A 277 0.00 15.98 13.05
N ALA A 278 -0.40 15.36 14.17
CA ALA A 278 0.33 14.22 14.73
C ALA A 278 0.43 13.05 13.73
N ALA A 279 -0.63 12.78 12.97
CA ALA A 279 -0.60 11.78 11.90
C ALA A 279 0.37 12.16 10.77
N ILE A 280 0.40 13.43 10.36
CA ILE A 280 1.33 13.95 9.34
C ILE A 280 2.78 13.83 9.83
N GLU A 281 3.07 14.15 11.09
CA GLU A 281 4.39 13.98 11.69
C GLU A 281 4.81 12.50 11.68
N THR A 282 3.87 11.58 11.98
CA THR A 282 4.11 10.14 11.88
C THR A 282 4.41 9.73 10.43
N PHE A 283 3.66 10.24 9.46
CA PHE A 283 3.90 9.98 8.03
C PHE A 283 5.27 10.50 7.57
N ASP A 284 5.73 11.62 8.12
CA ASP A 284 7.06 12.17 7.84
C ASP A 284 8.17 11.26 8.41
N MET A 285 8.01 10.78 9.65
CA MET A 285 8.93 9.81 10.27
C MET A 285 9.01 8.49 9.50
N LEU A 286 7.89 8.02 8.94
CA LEU A 286 7.82 6.83 8.09
C LEU A 286 8.27 7.10 6.64
N GLY A 287 8.57 8.34 6.30
CA GLY A 287 9.04 8.73 4.96
C GLY A 287 7.96 8.78 3.88
N TYR A 288 6.68 8.64 4.23
CA TYR A 288 5.59 8.56 3.25
C TYR A 288 5.46 9.82 2.38
N ARG A 289 5.67 11.02 2.96
CA ARG A 289 5.59 12.28 2.20
C ARG A 289 6.62 12.37 1.07
N LYS A 290 7.76 11.69 1.20
CA LYS A 290 8.78 11.60 0.15
C LYS A 290 8.46 10.56 -0.93
N GLN A 291 7.63 9.57 -0.60
CA GLN A 291 7.36 8.42 -1.44
C GLN A 291 6.03 8.55 -2.21
N LYS A 292 5.04 9.22 -1.62
CA LYS A 292 3.68 9.27 -2.16
C LYS A 292 2.96 10.56 -1.81
N PRO A 293 2.02 11.03 -2.66
CA PRO A 293 1.20 12.21 -2.36
C PRO A 293 0.30 11.96 -1.15
N ILE A 294 0.27 12.95 -0.25
CA ILE A 294 -0.68 13.04 0.86
C ILE A 294 -1.54 14.26 0.59
N LEU A 295 -2.84 14.06 0.43
CA LEU A 295 -3.81 15.10 0.11
C LEU A 295 -4.77 15.28 1.28
N ALA A 296 -4.91 16.49 1.77
CA ALA A 296 -5.90 16.81 2.78
C ALA A 296 -7.28 16.99 2.14
N ILE A 297 -8.29 16.41 2.77
CA ILE A 297 -9.70 16.57 2.42
C ILE A 297 -10.43 17.12 3.64
N ILE A 298 -11.17 18.19 3.47
CA ILE A 298 -12.00 18.73 4.53
C ILE A 298 -13.39 18.13 4.41
N SER A 299 -13.78 17.38 5.40
CA SER A 299 -15.14 16.88 5.56
C SER A 299 -15.94 17.84 6.44
N GLN A 300 -17.23 18.02 6.16
CA GLN A 300 -18.10 18.99 6.84
C GLN A 300 -17.53 20.42 6.70
N SER A 301 -17.22 20.82 5.46
CA SER A 301 -16.47 22.05 5.16
C SER A 301 -17.23 23.33 5.47
N ASP A 302 -18.55 23.28 5.61
CA ASP A 302 -19.44 24.37 6.00
C ASP A 302 -19.44 24.63 7.54
N GLU A 303 -18.93 23.68 8.33
CA GLU A 303 -18.82 23.79 9.79
C GLU A 303 -17.42 24.34 10.19
N THR A 304 -17.02 25.51 9.63
CA THR A 304 -15.65 26.03 9.73
C THR A 304 -15.24 26.51 11.12
N GLY A 305 -16.19 26.83 11.99
CA GLY A 305 -15.88 27.44 13.29
C GLY A 305 -15.06 28.74 13.21
N GLY A 306 -15.11 29.45 12.05
CA GLY A 306 -14.37 30.68 11.80
C GLY A 306 -12.95 30.48 11.25
N LEU A 307 -12.49 29.26 10.99
CA LEU A 307 -11.21 28.98 10.36
C LEU A 307 -11.31 29.12 8.83
N SER A 308 -10.32 29.77 8.22
CA SER A 308 -10.22 29.81 6.77
C SER A 308 -9.45 28.60 6.23
N ARG A 309 -9.70 28.27 4.95
CA ARG A 309 -8.96 27.23 4.22
C ARG A 309 -7.44 27.45 4.31
N GLY A 310 -6.96 28.67 4.05
CA GLY A 310 -5.54 28.97 4.12
C GLY A 310 -4.91 28.78 5.51
N ALA A 311 -5.67 29.11 6.57
CA ALA A 311 -5.21 28.84 7.95
C ALA A 311 -5.07 27.33 8.20
N LEU A 312 -5.99 26.51 7.64
CA LEU A 312 -5.93 25.06 7.79
C LEU A 312 -4.80 24.45 6.96
N GLU A 313 -4.60 24.90 5.71
CA GLU A 313 -3.45 24.48 4.88
C GLU A 313 -2.12 24.79 5.58
N HIS A 314 -2.01 25.99 6.17
CA HIS A 314 -0.82 26.36 6.95
C HIS A 314 -0.66 25.47 8.20
N ALA A 315 -1.75 25.21 8.92
CA ALA A 315 -1.70 24.37 10.13
C ALA A 315 -1.33 22.92 9.82
N LEU A 316 -1.76 22.37 8.69
CA LEU A 316 -1.47 20.99 8.28
C LEU A 316 -0.15 20.86 7.50
N GLY A 317 0.35 21.94 6.91
CA GLY A 317 1.49 21.89 5.97
C GLY A 317 1.19 21.03 4.72
N LEU A 318 -0.09 20.92 4.32
CA LEU A 318 -0.57 20.15 3.18
C LEU A 318 -1.59 20.98 2.38
N PRO A 319 -1.62 20.83 1.05
CA PRO A 319 -2.67 21.41 0.24
C PRO A 319 -4.01 20.70 0.49
N ILE A 320 -5.10 21.46 0.50
CA ILE A 320 -6.45 20.93 0.55
C ILE A 320 -6.89 20.56 -0.86
N ALA A 321 -7.10 19.27 -1.12
CA ALA A 321 -7.51 18.76 -2.43
C ALA A 321 -9.02 18.90 -2.67
N ALA A 322 -9.83 18.83 -1.62
CA ALA A 322 -11.28 18.97 -1.71
C ALA A 322 -11.89 19.44 -0.38
N GLU A 323 -12.98 20.18 -0.50
CA GLU A 323 -13.85 20.57 0.59
C GLU A 323 -15.22 19.95 0.36
N ILE A 324 -15.64 19.06 1.29
CA ILE A 324 -16.86 18.27 1.18
C ILE A 324 -17.89 18.85 2.15
N PRO A 325 -18.96 19.50 1.65
CA PRO A 325 -19.96 20.12 2.50
C PRO A 325 -20.80 19.08 3.26
N THR A 326 -21.45 19.52 4.31
CA THR A 326 -22.40 18.70 5.09
C THR A 326 -23.72 18.59 4.35
N ASP A 327 -24.22 17.36 4.21
CA ASP A 327 -25.58 17.08 3.80
C ASP A 327 -26.16 15.95 4.66
N ARG A 328 -26.54 16.31 5.90
CA ARG A 328 -27.00 15.31 6.88
C ARG A 328 -28.24 14.56 6.40
N LYS A 329 -29.13 15.23 5.69
CA LYS A 329 -30.36 14.60 5.19
C LYS A 329 -30.04 13.55 4.14
N LEU A 330 -29.27 13.92 3.12
CA LEU A 330 -28.87 13.00 2.05
C LEU A 330 -28.04 11.82 2.59
N VAL A 331 -27.13 12.09 3.53
CA VAL A 331 -26.35 11.03 4.18
C VAL A 331 -27.23 10.05 4.94
N MET A 332 -28.21 10.54 5.72
CA MET A 332 -29.15 9.67 6.45
C MET A 332 -30.06 8.88 5.50
N GLU A 333 -30.51 9.46 4.41
CA GLU A 333 -31.28 8.76 3.37
C GLU A 333 -30.45 7.67 2.69
N SER A 334 -29.18 7.98 2.37
CA SER A 334 -28.20 7.03 1.80
C SER A 334 -27.98 5.83 2.73
N LEU A 335 -27.75 6.09 4.02
CA LEU A 335 -27.60 5.05 5.05
C LEU A 335 -28.86 4.19 5.20
N ALA A 336 -30.05 4.81 5.24
CA ALA A 336 -31.30 4.09 5.39
C ALA A 336 -31.63 3.19 4.19
N ARG A 337 -31.21 3.58 2.99
CA ARG A 337 -31.37 2.80 1.76
C ARG A 337 -30.21 1.85 1.49
N GLN A 338 -29.10 1.99 2.22
CA GLN A 338 -27.84 1.33 1.94
C GLN A 338 -27.41 1.50 0.46
N GLU A 339 -27.55 2.72 -0.02
CA GLU A 339 -27.21 3.09 -1.40
C GLU A 339 -26.31 4.34 -1.40
N PRO A 340 -25.19 4.32 -2.12
CA PRO A 340 -24.30 5.48 -2.23
C PRO A 340 -25.04 6.72 -2.74
N PHE A 341 -24.95 7.83 -2.04
CA PHE A 341 -25.65 9.07 -2.45
C PHE A 341 -25.15 9.62 -3.79
N ALA A 342 -23.93 9.26 -4.20
CA ALA A 342 -23.43 9.57 -5.54
C ALA A 342 -24.25 8.92 -6.68
N MET A 343 -25.05 7.89 -6.39
CA MET A 343 -26.01 7.30 -7.34
C MET A 343 -27.34 8.06 -7.30
N SER A 344 -27.93 8.22 -6.12
CA SER A 344 -29.28 8.79 -5.95
C SER A 344 -29.31 10.31 -6.15
N ALA A 345 -28.21 11.01 -5.82
CA ALA A 345 -28.13 12.47 -5.91
C ALA A 345 -26.78 12.95 -6.52
N PRO A 346 -26.50 12.63 -7.79
CA PRO A 346 -25.20 12.95 -8.42
C PRO A 346 -24.92 14.45 -8.55
N THR A 347 -25.96 15.27 -8.55
CA THR A 347 -25.87 16.74 -8.69
C THR A 347 -25.84 17.45 -7.34
N ALA A 348 -25.99 16.75 -6.22
CA ALA A 348 -25.87 17.35 -4.89
C ALA A 348 -24.48 17.93 -4.67
N PRO A 349 -24.32 19.06 -3.94
CA PRO A 349 -23.03 19.68 -3.68
C PRO A 349 -21.97 18.72 -3.14
N ILE A 350 -22.35 17.85 -2.23
CA ILE A 350 -21.46 16.81 -1.66
C ILE A 350 -20.97 15.82 -2.72
N SER A 351 -21.84 15.42 -3.65
CA SER A 351 -21.48 14.52 -4.77
C SER A 351 -20.58 15.22 -5.79
N GLN A 352 -20.86 16.51 -6.08
CA GLN A 352 -20.01 17.30 -6.98
C GLN A 352 -18.61 17.52 -6.41
N ALA A 353 -18.49 17.80 -5.10
CA ALA A 353 -17.21 17.93 -4.42
C ALA A 353 -16.37 16.64 -4.52
N LEU A 354 -17.00 15.48 -4.31
CA LEU A 354 -16.34 14.17 -4.51
C LEU A 354 -16.00 13.91 -5.98
N GLY A 355 -16.81 14.40 -6.93
CA GLY A 355 -16.53 14.35 -8.36
C GLY A 355 -15.28 15.13 -8.75
N ALA A 356 -15.09 16.33 -8.19
CA ALA A 356 -13.87 17.11 -8.37
C ALA A 356 -12.63 16.39 -7.78
N LEU A 357 -12.79 15.77 -6.60
CA LEU A 357 -11.74 14.96 -6.01
C LEU A 357 -11.38 13.75 -6.88
N ALA A 358 -12.35 13.04 -7.44
CA ALA A 358 -12.13 11.94 -8.37
C ALA A 358 -11.30 12.38 -9.58
N THR A 359 -11.63 13.55 -10.17
CA THR A 359 -10.86 14.14 -11.28
C THR A 359 -9.40 14.41 -10.88
N THR A 360 -9.18 14.95 -9.68
CA THR A 360 -7.84 15.20 -9.15
C THR A 360 -7.04 13.90 -9.00
N LEU A 361 -7.66 12.83 -8.48
CA LEU A 361 -7.01 11.53 -8.33
C LEU A 361 -6.64 10.90 -9.68
N VAL A 362 -7.54 10.95 -10.66
CA VAL A 362 -7.26 10.46 -12.01
C VAL A 362 -6.08 11.21 -12.64
N ALA A 363 -6.03 12.52 -12.47
CA ALA A 363 -4.93 13.33 -13.00
C ALA A 363 -3.57 13.02 -12.33
N GLN A 364 -3.58 12.68 -11.05
CA GLN A 364 -2.35 12.30 -10.33
C GLN A 364 -1.83 10.91 -10.71
N GLN A 365 -2.71 9.97 -11.04
CA GLN A 365 -2.29 8.63 -11.46
C GLN A 365 -1.64 8.59 -12.84
N ARG A 366 -1.86 9.62 -13.65
CA ARG A 366 -1.26 9.76 -15.01
C ARG A 366 0.14 10.38 -14.99
N LYS A 367 0.55 10.94 -13.86
CA LYS A 367 1.90 11.48 -13.63
C LYS A 367 2.84 10.44 -12.99
#